data_37fc564a03f89086242d53da473bc77a
#
_entry.id   37fc564a03f89086242d53da473bc77a
#
_cell.length_a   1.000
_cell.length_b   1.000
_cell.length_c   1.000
_cell.angle_alpha   90.00
_cell.angle_beta   90.00
_cell.angle_gamma   90.00
#
_symmetry.space_group_name_H-M   'P 1'
#
loop_
_entity.id
_entity.type
_entity.pdbx_description
1 polymer ?
#
loop_
_entity_poly.entity_id
_entity_poly.type
_entity_poly.pdbx_seq_one_letter_code
_entity_poly.pdbx_strand_id
1 'polypeptide(L)'
;MQMNRKYWIMLAASVAVLAAVIFWPMKQQERKKLPQTSEILGVLQAQQQIATTEVTIRKMGVYDSETQIASLNPAKWKLGKRLAVIPVDVTIRYGIDLSEMKESDLEFVGEDSIRIMLPKPKIIDKSFNPVTNQSEIVTLSTGLRDKVGETTIQQIKSMAFEEVINQDEQLRKQLADELTHNTEAVFTSLLNAIGLHPVFIY
;
A
#
# COMPACT_ATOMS: atom_id res chain seq x y z
N MET A 1 42.03 -61.65 -39.08
CA MET A 1 40.55 -61.50 -39.01
C MET A 1 40.22 -60.12 -39.56
N GLN A 2 39.95 -60.02 -40.87
CA GLN A 2 39.64 -58.68 -41.49
C GLN A 2 38.18 -58.40 -41.26
N MET A 3 37.93 -57.47 -40.32
CA MET A 3 36.60 -56.95 -40.05
C MET A 3 36.15 -56.13 -41.29
N ASN A 4 35.00 -56.58 -41.85
CA ASN A 4 34.51 -56.12 -43.13
C ASN A 4 34.20 -54.59 -43.07
N ARG A 5 34.73 -53.79 -44.01
CA ARG A 5 34.56 -52.32 -44.08
C ARG A 5 33.12 -51.81 -43.86
N LYS A 6 32.15 -52.63 -44.16
CA LYS A 6 30.74 -52.38 -43.96
C LYS A 6 30.33 -52.26 -42.46
N TYR A 7 30.97 -53.04 -41.56
CA TYR A 7 30.69 -52.96 -40.10
C TYR A 7 31.28 -51.70 -39.49
N TRP A 8 32.40 -51.20 -39.98
CA TRP A 8 32.96 -49.93 -39.54
C TRP A 8 32.07 -48.75 -39.91
N ILE A 9 31.43 -48.75 -41.08
CA ILE A 9 30.51 -47.72 -41.53
C ILE A 9 29.22 -47.75 -40.70
N MET A 10 28.70 -48.93 -40.39
CA MET A 10 27.52 -49.07 -39.53
C MET A 10 27.81 -48.63 -38.11
N LEU A 11 29.00 -48.92 -37.57
CA LEU A 11 29.39 -48.52 -36.21
C LEU A 11 29.58 -46.99 -36.13
N ALA A 12 30.19 -46.39 -37.11
CA ALA A 12 30.33 -44.94 -37.20
C ALA A 12 28.97 -44.21 -37.35
N ALA A 13 28.05 -44.78 -38.13
CA ALA A 13 26.69 -44.23 -38.27
C ALA A 13 25.90 -44.33 -36.97
N SER A 14 26.00 -45.43 -36.23
CA SER A 14 25.32 -45.58 -34.94
C SER A 14 25.84 -44.63 -33.86
N VAL A 15 27.14 -44.39 -33.82
CA VAL A 15 27.77 -43.40 -32.91
C VAL A 15 27.36 -41.98 -33.27
N ALA A 16 27.26 -41.64 -34.56
CA ALA A 16 26.80 -40.34 -35.01
C ALA A 16 25.33 -40.06 -34.67
N VAL A 17 24.45 -41.09 -34.77
CA VAL A 17 23.06 -41.00 -34.39
C VAL A 17 22.92 -40.83 -32.86
N LEU A 18 23.69 -41.59 -32.08
CA LEU A 18 23.71 -41.46 -30.62
C LEU A 18 24.24 -40.08 -30.18
N ALA A 19 25.27 -39.58 -30.79
CA ALA A 19 25.76 -38.22 -30.54
C ALA A 19 24.73 -37.18 -30.92
N ALA A 20 24.03 -37.29 -32.03
CA ALA A 20 22.95 -36.39 -32.42
C ALA A 20 21.77 -36.41 -31.42
N VAL A 21 21.40 -37.58 -30.91
CA VAL A 21 20.32 -37.73 -29.91
C VAL A 21 20.72 -37.13 -28.56
N ILE A 22 21.98 -37.22 -28.17
CA ILE A 22 22.48 -36.63 -26.91
C ILE A 22 22.70 -35.14 -27.03
N PHE A 23 23.20 -34.64 -28.14
CA PHE A 23 23.49 -33.22 -28.34
C PHE A 23 22.27 -32.39 -28.81
N TRP A 24 21.26 -33.04 -29.40
CA TRP A 24 20.02 -32.34 -29.86
C TRP A 24 19.26 -31.64 -28.72
N PRO A 25 18.99 -32.27 -27.56
CA PRO A 25 18.33 -31.61 -26.47
C PRO A 25 19.18 -30.53 -25.78
N MET A 26 20.52 -30.63 -25.84
CA MET A 26 21.42 -29.59 -25.34
C MET A 26 21.38 -28.28 -26.13
N LYS A 27 20.98 -28.33 -27.40
CA LYS A 27 20.84 -27.12 -28.25
C LYS A 27 19.49 -26.43 -28.14
N GLN A 28 18.50 -27.10 -27.57
CA GLN A 28 17.18 -26.56 -27.33
C GLN A 28 16.95 -26.11 -25.87
N GLN A 29 17.99 -25.84 -25.12
CA GLN A 29 17.85 -24.97 -23.99
C GLN A 29 17.59 -23.57 -24.57
N GLU A 30 16.33 -23.32 -24.95
CA GLU A 30 15.84 -21.97 -25.24
C GLU A 30 16.35 -21.09 -24.10
N ARG A 31 17.27 -20.20 -24.41
CA ARG A 31 17.60 -19.11 -23.51
C ARG A 31 16.25 -18.46 -23.23
N LYS A 32 15.70 -18.67 -22.04
CA LYS A 32 14.53 -17.92 -21.57
C LYS A 32 14.84 -16.48 -21.89
N LYS A 33 14.19 -15.92 -22.91
CA LYS A 33 14.31 -14.49 -23.18
C LYS A 33 13.84 -13.82 -21.92
N LEU A 34 14.73 -13.17 -21.23
CA LEU A 34 14.37 -12.30 -20.10
C LEU A 34 13.30 -11.34 -20.61
N PRO A 35 12.19 -11.19 -19.89
CA PRO A 35 11.18 -10.22 -20.26
C PRO A 35 11.82 -8.84 -20.32
N GLN A 36 11.37 -8.00 -21.26
CA GLN A 36 11.89 -6.64 -21.35
C GLN A 36 11.41 -5.84 -20.11
N THR A 37 12.20 -4.86 -19.70
CA THR A 37 11.85 -3.98 -18.58
C THR A 37 10.47 -3.35 -18.76
N SER A 38 10.12 -2.98 -20.00
CA SER A 38 8.79 -2.45 -20.35
C SER A 38 7.65 -3.44 -20.15
N GLU A 39 7.88 -4.74 -20.39
CA GLU A 39 6.87 -5.78 -20.15
C GLU A 39 6.63 -5.97 -18.65
N ILE A 40 7.69 -5.99 -17.85
CA ILE A 40 7.61 -6.07 -16.38
C ILE A 40 6.90 -4.85 -15.84
N LEU A 41 7.31 -3.66 -16.30
CA LEU A 41 6.66 -2.40 -15.90
C LEU A 41 5.17 -2.41 -16.22
N GLY A 42 4.78 -2.87 -17.42
CA GLY A 42 3.38 -2.99 -17.80
C GLY A 42 2.58 -3.92 -16.88
N VAL A 43 3.15 -5.05 -16.48
CA VAL A 43 2.52 -5.97 -15.53
C VAL A 43 2.37 -5.33 -14.15
N LEU A 44 3.41 -4.63 -13.67
CA LEU A 44 3.38 -3.95 -12.38
C LEU A 44 2.37 -2.78 -12.38
N GLN A 45 2.38 -1.96 -13.42
CA GLN A 45 1.44 -0.84 -13.57
C GLN A 45 -0.01 -1.29 -13.75
N ALA A 46 -0.26 -2.45 -14.40
CA ALA A 46 -1.60 -3.00 -14.54
C ALA A 46 -2.24 -3.35 -13.17
N GLN A 47 -1.43 -3.57 -12.17
CA GLN A 47 -1.89 -3.80 -10.79
C GLN A 47 -2.25 -2.49 -10.06
N GLN A 48 -1.95 -1.33 -10.61
CA GLN A 48 -2.17 0.06 -10.15
C GLN A 48 -1.93 0.31 -8.65
N GLN A 49 -2.47 -0.51 -7.76
CA GLN A 49 -2.34 -0.41 -6.31
C GLN A 49 -2.22 -1.82 -5.72
N ILE A 50 -1.00 -2.33 -5.58
CA ILE A 50 -0.81 -3.71 -5.10
C ILE A 50 -0.91 -3.83 -3.59
N ALA A 51 -0.41 -2.85 -2.86
CA ALA A 51 -0.41 -2.91 -1.41
C ALA A 51 -1.16 -1.71 -0.86
N THR A 52 -2.22 -2.00 -0.14
CA THR A 52 -2.96 -0.99 0.63
C THR A 52 -3.09 -1.49 2.06
N THR A 53 -2.72 -0.63 2.99
CA THR A 53 -2.98 -0.85 4.41
C THR A 53 -4.03 0.14 4.87
N GLU A 54 -5.08 -0.36 5.51
CA GLU A 54 -6.17 0.44 6.05
C GLU A 54 -6.09 0.46 7.56
N VAL A 55 -6.11 1.66 8.15
CA VAL A 55 -6.11 1.85 9.59
C VAL A 55 -7.26 2.74 9.98
N THR A 56 -8.02 2.29 10.99
CA THR A 56 -9.09 3.07 11.61
C THR A 56 -8.63 3.54 12.99
N ILE A 57 -8.60 4.84 13.18
CA ILE A 57 -8.22 5.50 14.42
C ILE A 57 -9.45 6.09 15.06
N ARG A 58 -9.72 5.73 16.31
CA ARG A 58 -10.79 6.37 17.10
C ARG A 58 -10.23 7.52 17.92
N LYS A 59 -10.69 8.73 17.63
CA LYS A 59 -10.37 9.96 18.37
C LYS A 59 -11.58 10.48 19.12
N MET A 60 -11.37 11.02 20.32
CA MET A 60 -12.42 11.69 21.08
C MET A 60 -12.34 13.18 20.83
N GLY A 61 -13.32 13.73 20.12
CA GLY A 61 -13.52 15.17 20.03
C GLY A 61 -14.17 15.69 21.31
N VAL A 62 -13.56 16.68 21.94
CA VAL A 62 -14.07 17.28 23.18
C VAL A 62 -14.36 18.75 22.95
N TYR A 63 -15.57 19.14 23.30
CA TYR A 63 -15.98 20.53 23.32
C TYR A 63 -16.37 20.94 24.74
N ASP A 64 -15.70 21.94 25.26
CA ASP A 64 -16.02 22.55 26.54
C ASP A 64 -16.21 24.06 26.36
N SER A 65 -17.31 24.58 26.80
CA SER A 65 -17.57 26.01 26.79
C SER A 65 -18.10 26.48 28.12
N GLU A 66 -17.41 27.44 28.68
CA GLU A 66 -17.78 28.05 29.95
C GLU A 66 -18.78 29.22 29.78
N THR A 67 -19.22 29.72 30.91
CA THR A 67 -20.06 30.89 30.99
C THR A 67 -19.40 32.12 30.35
N GLN A 68 -20.11 32.78 29.44
CA GLN A 68 -19.64 34.00 28.77
C GLN A 68 -20.57 35.16 29.11
N ILE A 69 -20.03 36.20 29.74
CA ILE A 69 -20.69 37.48 30.00
C ILE A 69 -20.08 38.52 29.06
N ALA A 70 -20.53 38.52 27.81
CA ALA A 70 -19.93 39.32 26.76
C ALA A 70 -20.63 40.67 26.50
N SER A 71 -21.68 41.01 27.24
CA SER A 71 -22.52 42.18 26.98
C SER A 71 -23.17 42.72 28.22
N LEU A 72 -23.41 44.04 28.28
CA LEU A 72 -24.23 44.69 29.31
C LEU A 72 -25.73 44.28 29.23
N ASN A 73 -26.14 43.67 28.14
CA ASN A 73 -27.49 43.16 27.97
C ASN A 73 -27.60 41.73 28.53
N PRO A 74 -28.35 41.50 29.64
CA PRO A 74 -28.48 40.19 30.25
C PRO A 74 -29.06 39.10 29.32
N ALA A 75 -29.85 39.48 28.31
CA ALA A 75 -30.41 38.55 27.34
C ALA A 75 -29.36 37.90 26.44
N LYS A 76 -28.15 38.48 26.37
CA LYS A 76 -27.00 37.94 25.63
C LYS A 76 -26.03 37.13 26.48
N TRP A 77 -26.31 37.02 27.80
CA TRP A 77 -25.46 36.25 28.69
C TRP A 77 -25.64 34.75 28.43
N LYS A 78 -24.54 34.09 28.25
CA LYS A 78 -24.52 32.64 28.11
C LYS A 78 -24.14 32.02 29.46
N LEU A 79 -25.17 31.84 30.34
CA LEU A 79 -24.97 31.29 31.67
C LEU A 79 -24.98 29.77 31.64
N GLY A 80 -23.93 29.15 32.20
CA GLY A 80 -23.80 27.72 32.31
C GLY A 80 -22.69 27.16 31.42
N LYS A 81 -22.46 25.86 31.56
CA LYS A 81 -21.43 25.11 30.80
C LYS A 81 -22.07 24.21 29.77
N ARG A 82 -21.36 23.97 28.69
CA ARG A 82 -21.68 22.92 27.72
C ARG A 82 -20.46 22.04 27.57
N LEU A 83 -20.66 20.76 27.66
CA LEU A 83 -19.66 19.75 27.36
C LEU A 83 -20.22 18.81 26.29
N ALA A 84 -19.44 18.51 25.29
CA ALA A 84 -19.71 17.42 24.36
C ALA A 84 -18.48 16.58 24.20
N VAL A 85 -18.66 15.26 24.25
CA VAL A 85 -17.64 14.28 23.95
C VAL A 85 -18.16 13.44 22.78
N ILE A 86 -17.42 13.45 21.69
CA ILE A 86 -17.84 12.88 20.42
C ILE A 86 -16.74 11.93 19.93
N PRO A 87 -16.99 10.63 19.88
CA PRO A 87 -16.07 9.69 19.24
C PRO A 87 -16.10 9.91 17.73
N VAL A 88 -14.92 9.90 17.13
CA VAL A 88 -14.72 10.09 15.70
C VAL A 88 -13.81 8.97 15.20
N ASP A 89 -14.32 8.16 14.28
CA ASP A 89 -13.55 7.12 13.62
C ASP A 89 -13.02 7.67 12.29
N VAL A 90 -11.69 7.70 12.16
CA VAL A 90 -10.98 8.16 10.96
C VAL A 90 -10.31 6.96 10.34
N THR A 91 -10.72 6.63 9.13
CA THR A 91 -10.10 5.56 8.35
C THR A 91 -9.15 6.17 7.34
N ILE A 92 -7.90 5.75 7.38
CA ILE A 92 -6.84 6.18 6.46
C ILE A 92 -6.39 4.96 5.69
N ARG A 93 -6.38 5.07 4.37
CA ARG A 93 -5.83 4.05 3.48
C ARG A 93 -4.51 4.54 2.89
N TYR A 94 -3.45 3.83 3.22
CA TYR A 94 -2.12 4.03 2.65
C TYR A 94 -1.90 3.05 1.51
N GLY A 95 -1.11 3.46 0.52
CA GLY A 95 -0.75 2.59 -0.59
C GLY A 95 0.48 3.08 -1.33
N ILE A 96 1.03 2.20 -2.15
CA ILE A 96 2.07 2.50 -3.13
C ILE A 96 1.40 2.55 -4.50
N ASP A 97 1.54 3.69 -5.16
CA ASP A 97 0.98 3.91 -6.50
C ASP A 97 2.02 3.52 -7.56
N LEU A 98 1.81 2.36 -8.14
CA LEU A 98 2.72 1.81 -9.15
C LEU A 98 2.57 2.49 -10.52
N SER A 99 1.52 3.28 -10.73
CA SER A 99 1.38 4.05 -11.97
C SER A 99 2.45 5.13 -12.12
N GLU A 100 3.07 5.53 -11.01
CA GLU A 100 4.18 6.48 -10.99
C GLU A 100 5.54 5.86 -11.35
N MET A 101 5.66 4.53 -11.38
CA MET A 101 6.89 3.83 -11.73
C MET A 101 7.27 4.06 -13.19
N LYS A 102 8.57 4.19 -13.42
CA LYS A 102 9.17 4.38 -14.74
C LYS A 102 10.11 3.22 -15.06
N GLU A 103 10.44 3.06 -16.32
CA GLU A 103 11.46 2.06 -16.74
C GLU A 103 12.81 2.27 -16.04
N SER A 104 13.16 3.53 -15.71
CA SER A 104 14.36 3.88 -14.96
C SER A 104 14.40 3.33 -13.53
N ASP A 105 13.25 2.97 -12.98
CA ASP A 105 13.12 2.44 -11.62
C ASP A 105 13.32 0.91 -11.58
N LEU A 106 13.52 0.32 -12.76
CA LEU A 106 13.76 -1.10 -12.96
C LEU A 106 15.10 -1.29 -13.68
N GLU A 107 16.03 -2.02 -13.07
CA GLU A 107 17.36 -2.29 -13.63
C GLU A 107 17.70 -3.77 -13.49
N PHE A 108 18.03 -4.45 -14.60
CA PHE A 108 18.54 -5.81 -14.52
C PHE A 108 19.96 -5.84 -13.96
N VAL A 109 20.16 -6.66 -12.93
CA VAL A 109 21.45 -6.88 -12.26
C VAL A 109 21.84 -8.35 -12.46
N GLY A 110 22.44 -8.66 -13.60
CA GLY A 110 22.77 -10.04 -13.96
C GLY A 110 21.72 -10.70 -14.84
N GLU A 111 21.70 -12.05 -14.84
CA GLU A 111 20.82 -12.82 -15.73
C GLU A 111 19.43 -13.10 -15.15
N ASP A 112 19.28 -13.05 -13.85
CA ASP A 112 18.06 -13.48 -13.13
C ASP A 112 17.60 -12.52 -12.03
N SER A 113 18.29 -11.38 -11.87
CA SER A 113 18.01 -10.44 -10.81
C SER A 113 17.61 -9.07 -11.34
N ILE A 114 16.59 -8.48 -10.75
CA ILE A 114 16.08 -7.14 -11.10
C ILE A 114 16.09 -6.25 -9.86
N ARG A 115 16.72 -5.09 -10.02
CA ARG A 115 16.70 -4.03 -9.01
C ARG A 115 15.46 -3.17 -9.22
N ILE A 116 14.76 -2.89 -8.14
CA ILE A 116 13.49 -2.16 -8.17
C ILE A 116 13.56 -1.00 -7.18
N MET A 117 13.33 0.21 -7.66
CA MET A 117 13.13 1.40 -6.83
C MET A 117 11.62 1.60 -6.62
N LEU A 118 11.16 1.34 -5.40
CA LEU A 118 9.74 1.49 -5.06
C LEU A 118 9.36 2.96 -4.83
N PRO A 119 8.22 3.42 -5.35
CA PRO A 119 7.66 4.71 -4.99
C PRO A 119 7.36 4.79 -3.49
N LYS A 120 7.45 5.98 -2.93
CA LYS A 120 7.17 6.19 -1.51
C LYS A 120 5.69 5.98 -1.21
N PRO A 121 5.36 5.32 -0.09
CA PRO A 121 3.98 5.19 0.35
C PRO A 121 3.31 6.54 0.54
N LYS A 122 2.06 6.65 0.09
CA LYS A 122 1.25 7.86 0.24
C LYS A 122 -0.17 7.52 0.70
N ILE A 123 -0.86 8.50 1.23
CA ILE A 123 -2.28 8.37 1.52
C ILE A 123 -3.02 8.32 0.17
N ILE A 124 -3.69 7.19 -0.09
CA ILE A 124 -4.51 7.00 -1.28
C ILE A 124 -5.92 7.52 -1.04
N ASP A 125 -6.46 7.22 0.14
CA ASP A 125 -7.81 7.62 0.52
C ASP A 125 -7.88 7.91 2.01
N LYS A 126 -8.72 8.86 2.37
CA LYS A 126 -9.03 9.19 3.74
C LYS A 126 -10.53 9.36 3.86
N SER A 127 -11.14 8.53 4.64
CA SER A 127 -12.56 8.60 4.89
C SER A 127 -12.83 8.89 6.35
N PHE A 128 -13.84 9.69 6.53
CA PHE A 128 -14.41 10.01 7.81
C PHE A 128 -15.70 9.21 7.95
N ASN A 129 -15.68 8.22 8.84
CA ASN A 129 -16.90 7.56 9.25
C ASN A 129 -17.47 8.33 10.44
N PRO A 130 -18.49 9.16 10.22
CA PRO A 130 -19.19 9.71 11.35
C PRO A 130 -19.74 8.53 12.13
N VAL A 131 -19.39 8.44 13.41
CA VAL A 131 -20.01 7.46 14.29
C VAL A 131 -21.50 7.57 14.10
N THR A 132 -22.08 6.57 13.50
CA THR A 132 -23.49 6.55 13.08
C THR A 132 -24.42 6.44 14.29
N ASN A 133 -23.90 6.05 15.44
CA ASN A 133 -24.66 5.93 16.67
C ASN A 133 -24.64 7.26 17.42
N GLN A 134 -25.68 8.06 17.24
CA GLN A 134 -25.92 9.25 18.08
C GLN A 134 -25.90 8.93 19.60
N SER A 135 -26.11 7.67 19.98
CA SER A 135 -26.04 7.20 21.37
C SER A 135 -24.61 7.26 21.98
N GLU A 136 -23.57 7.37 21.17
CA GLU A 136 -22.20 7.53 21.66
C GLU A 136 -21.80 8.99 21.88
N ILE A 137 -22.61 9.94 21.42
CA ILE A 137 -22.37 11.37 21.65
C ILE A 137 -22.91 11.75 23.02
N VAL A 138 -21.99 12.07 23.92
CA VAL A 138 -22.34 12.54 25.24
C VAL A 138 -22.37 14.07 25.26
N THR A 139 -23.53 14.65 25.53
CA THR A 139 -23.70 16.11 25.69
C THR A 139 -24.25 16.46 27.07
N LEU A 140 -23.58 17.35 27.75
CA LEU A 140 -24.03 17.91 29.02
C LEU A 140 -24.19 19.41 28.88
N SER A 141 -25.29 19.91 29.37
CA SER A 141 -25.55 21.36 29.47
C SER A 141 -26.05 21.71 30.86
N THR A 142 -25.60 22.80 31.42
CA THR A 142 -26.00 23.32 32.72
C THR A 142 -26.47 24.77 32.60
N GLY A 143 -27.31 25.20 33.54
CA GLY A 143 -27.85 26.56 33.57
C GLY A 143 -28.90 26.80 32.47
N LEU A 144 -28.88 28.00 31.88
CA LEU A 144 -29.81 28.42 30.83
C LEU A 144 -29.25 28.18 29.41
N ARG A 145 -28.41 27.18 29.27
CA ARG A 145 -27.79 26.85 27.98
C ARG A 145 -28.55 25.75 27.25
N ASP A 146 -28.79 25.98 25.96
CA ASP A 146 -29.29 24.94 25.09
C ASP A 146 -28.22 23.82 24.87
N LYS A 147 -28.63 22.66 24.43
CA LYS A 147 -27.73 21.56 24.06
C LYS A 147 -26.76 22.01 22.99
N VAL A 148 -25.64 21.29 22.88
CA VAL A 148 -24.67 21.52 21.80
C VAL A 148 -25.35 21.24 20.46
N GLY A 149 -25.38 22.26 19.60
CA GLY A 149 -26.04 22.18 18.29
C GLY A 149 -25.24 21.35 17.28
N GLU A 150 -25.92 20.87 16.24
CA GLU A 150 -25.36 20.04 15.20
C GLU A 150 -24.13 20.68 14.50
N THR A 151 -24.19 21.99 14.25
CA THR A 151 -23.06 22.72 13.65
C THR A 151 -21.79 22.60 14.50
N THR A 152 -21.92 22.72 15.82
CA THR A 152 -20.78 22.57 16.73
C THR A 152 -20.28 21.12 16.73
N ILE A 153 -21.17 20.15 16.69
CA ILE A 153 -20.83 18.73 16.59
C ILE A 153 -20.02 18.47 15.32
N GLN A 154 -20.47 18.99 14.18
CA GLN A 154 -19.73 18.84 12.92
C GLN A 154 -18.36 19.52 12.95
N GLN A 155 -18.26 20.70 13.56
CA GLN A 155 -16.96 21.37 13.74
C GLN A 155 -16.00 20.51 14.58
N ILE A 156 -16.46 19.92 15.68
CA ILE A 156 -15.65 19.05 16.53
C ILE A 156 -15.16 17.83 15.75
N LYS A 157 -16.06 17.21 14.97
CA LYS A 157 -15.73 16.08 14.11
C LYS A 157 -14.64 16.44 13.10
N SER A 158 -14.79 17.57 12.41
CA SER A 158 -13.79 18.05 11.44
C SER A 158 -12.45 18.34 12.09
N MET A 159 -12.42 18.95 13.26
CA MET A 159 -11.18 19.23 14.00
C MET A 159 -10.49 17.93 14.42
N ALA A 160 -11.23 16.94 14.94
CA ALA A 160 -10.67 15.65 15.32
C ALA A 160 -10.12 14.89 14.10
N PHE A 161 -10.80 14.98 12.96
CA PHE A 161 -10.32 14.41 11.70
C PHE A 161 -9.00 15.04 11.25
N GLU A 162 -8.95 16.38 11.19
CA GLU A 162 -7.73 17.09 10.80
C GLU A 162 -6.56 16.80 11.76
N GLU A 163 -6.84 16.66 13.04
CA GLU A 163 -5.83 16.29 14.02
C GLU A 163 -5.23 14.92 13.73
N VAL A 164 -6.05 13.91 13.45
CA VAL A 164 -5.57 12.56 13.10
C VAL A 164 -4.75 12.58 11.82
N ILE A 165 -5.20 13.31 10.81
CA ILE A 165 -4.50 13.37 9.51
C ILE A 165 -3.14 14.06 9.62
N ASN A 166 -3.03 15.10 10.45
CA ASN A 166 -1.86 15.98 10.45
C ASN A 166 -0.84 15.69 11.56
N GLN A 167 -1.23 15.06 12.66
CA GLN A 167 -0.40 15.00 13.86
C GLN A 167 0.35 13.68 14.08
N ASP A 168 -0.01 12.58 13.41
CA ASP A 168 0.61 11.28 13.73
C ASP A 168 1.68 10.87 12.74
N GLU A 169 2.83 11.58 12.78
CA GLU A 169 4.00 11.25 11.96
C GLU A 169 4.56 9.85 12.30
N GLN A 170 4.50 9.45 13.56
CA GLN A 170 4.99 8.14 13.99
C GLN A 170 4.13 7.00 13.44
N LEU A 171 2.80 7.13 13.50
CA LEU A 171 1.89 6.17 12.89
C LEU A 171 2.10 6.08 11.38
N ARG A 172 2.23 7.24 10.72
CA ARG A 172 2.51 7.30 9.28
C ARG A 172 3.78 6.56 8.91
N LYS A 173 4.83 6.70 9.72
CA LYS A 173 6.09 5.98 9.51
C LYS A 173 5.91 4.48 9.69
N GLN A 174 5.27 4.03 10.76
CA GLN A 174 5.00 2.60 11.00
C GLN A 174 4.19 1.98 9.87
N LEU A 175 3.15 2.67 9.40
CA LEU A 175 2.32 2.22 8.28
C LEU A 175 3.10 2.19 6.95
N ALA A 176 3.99 3.14 6.74
CA ALA A 176 4.85 3.14 5.57
C ALA A 176 5.81 1.94 5.57
N ASP A 177 6.41 1.62 6.70
CA ASP A 177 7.32 0.48 6.85
C ASP A 177 6.58 -0.85 6.61
N GLU A 178 5.40 -1.03 7.21
CA GLU A 178 4.56 -2.21 7.02
C GLU A 178 4.13 -2.36 5.55
N LEU A 179 3.69 -1.27 4.94
CA LEU A 179 3.25 -1.25 3.55
C LEU A 179 4.40 -1.60 2.59
N THR A 180 5.59 -1.06 2.84
CA THR A 180 6.79 -1.37 2.08
C THR A 180 7.10 -2.86 2.14
N HIS A 181 7.11 -3.45 3.34
CA HIS A 181 7.35 -4.87 3.52
C HIS A 181 6.31 -5.75 2.80
N ASN A 182 5.03 -5.39 2.89
CA ASN A 182 3.96 -6.10 2.20
C ASN A 182 4.12 -6.01 0.67
N THR A 183 4.52 -4.85 0.16
CA THR A 183 4.77 -4.65 -1.28
C THR A 183 5.95 -5.49 -1.77
N GLU A 184 7.04 -5.53 -1.00
CA GLU A 184 8.19 -6.39 -1.30
C GLU A 184 7.80 -7.87 -1.38
N ALA A 185 6.99 -8.34 -0.41
CA ALA A 185 6.54 -9.73 -0.40
C ALA A 185 5.71 -10.07 -1.64
N VAL A 186 4.82 -9.18 -2.06
CA VAL A 186 4.01 -9.35 -3.27
C VAL A 186 4.88 -9.36 -4.51
N PHE A 187 5.80 -8.40 -4.67
CA PHE A 187 6.70 -8.34 -5.81
C PHE A 187 7.64 -9.53 -5.87
N THR A 188 8.17 -9.95 -4.73
CA THR A 188 9.01 -11.14 -4.65
C THR A 188 8.26 -12.36 -5.14
N SER A 189 7.01 -12.53 -4.74
CA SER A 189 6.17 -13.65 -5.20
C SER A 189 5.91 -13.59 -6.71
N LEU A 190 5.56 -12.43 -7.24
CA LEU A 190 5.25 -12.25 -8.67
C LEU A 190 6.48 -12.46 -9.56
N LEU A 191 7.62 -11.87 -9.19
CA LEU A 191 8.83 -11.92 -9.99
C LEU A 191 9.51 -13.29 -9.92
N ASN A 192 9.49 -13.94 -8.76
CA ASN A 192 9.97 -15.32 -8.63
C ASN A 192 9.17 -16.30 -9.51
N ALA A 193 7.86 -16.06 -9.71
CA ALA A 193 7.04 -16.89 -10.58
C ALA A 193 7.50 -16.86 -12.05
N ILE A 194 8.16 -15.78 -12.49
CA ILE A 194 8.74 -15.65 -13.82
C ILE A 194 10.26 -15.91 -13.85
N GLY A 195 10.83 -16.28 -12.69
CA GLY A 195 12.26 -16.65 -12.56
C GLY A 195 13.18 -15.45 -12.39
N LEU A 196 12.67 -14.32 -11.88
CA LEU A 196 13.44 -13.12 -11.54
C LEU A 196 13.49 -12.93 -10.02
N HIS A 197 14.65 -12.54 -9.52
CA HIS A 197 14.87 -12.25 -8.10
C HIS A 197 14.92 -10.73 -7.89
N PRO A 198 13.93 -10.13 -7.21
CA PRO A 198 13.93 -8.70 -6.97
C PRO A 198 14.92 -8.30 -5.87
N VAL A 199 15.57 -7.15 -6.07
CA VAL A 199 16.41 -6.45 -5.11
C VAL A 199 15.84 -5.05 -4.95
N PHE A 200 15.25 -4.75 -3.78
CA PHE A 200 14.61 -3.45 -3.53
C PHE A 200 15.59 -2.40 -3.07
N ILE A 201 15.37 -1.14 -3.52
CA ILE A 201 16.13 0.05 -3.11
C ILE A 201 15.11 1.13 -2.71
N TYR A 202 15.46 1.95 -1.74
CA TYR A 202 14.65 3.03 -1.19
C TYR A 202 15.32 4.39 -1.29
#